data_54e37069bda17f4b8897611ea945f67a
#
_entry.id   54e37069bda17f4b8897611ea945f67a
#
_cell.length_a   1.000
_cell.length_b   1.000
_cell.length_c   1.000
_cell.angle_alpha   90.00
_cell.angle_beta   90.00
_cell.angle_gamma   90.00
#
_symmetry.space_group_name_H-M   'P 1'
#
loop_
_entity.id
_entity.type
_entity.pdbx_description
1 polymer ?
#
loop_
_entity_poly.entity_id
_entity_poly.type
_entity_poly.pdbx_seq_one_letter_code
_entity_poly.pdbx_strand_id
1 'polypeptide(L)'
;MSQHEAPMTAAQIWREMTADQRLAAAGALWSDSDSAPQQAEAVQALARQLRFRPQSVLKLAPEKRARHLAALRTVPESLASRALVVHHLTTKRPMLEAFLDGLGIAHENGLIAEGAKDAPGESKLREAAAVLLAAFPAADVRIYLFTLAAQDPATWGPLGQIVVDLIPS
;
A
#
# COMPACT_ATOMS: atom_id res chain seq x y z
N MET A 1 -21.30 -8.38 20.39
CA MET A 1 -21.22 -8.54 18.91
C MET A 1 -20.09 -7.68 18.40
N SER A 2 -18.99 -8.31 18.05
CA SER A 2 -17.90 -7.59 17.39
C SER A 2 -18.33 -7.28 15.98
N GLN A 3 -18.69 -6.03 15.72
CA GLN A 3 -18.81 -5.59 14.34
C GLN A 3 -17.38 -5.65 13.77
N HIS A 4 -17.10 -6.64 12.97
CA HIS A 4 -15.91 -6.63 12.15
C HIS A 4 -16.13 -5.51 11.14
N GLU A 5 -15.56 -4.37 11.44
CA GLU A 5 -15.48 -3.29 10.46
C GLU A 5 -14.79 -3.85 9.23
N ALA A 6 -15.38 -3.63 8.07
CA ALA A 6 -14.78 -4.05 6.81
C ALA A 6 -13.37 -3.42 6.70
N PRO A 7 -12.38 -4.16 6.21
CA PRO A 7 -11.03 -3.60 6.06
C PRO A 7 -11.05 -2.38 5.15
N MET A 8 -10.15 -1.43 5.42
CA MET A 8 -10.02 -0.24 4.59
C MET A 8 -9.71 -0.64 3.15
N THR A 9 -10.34 0.06 2.20
CA THR A 9 -10.00 -0.10 0.78
C THR A 9 -8.65 0.57 0.50
N ALA A 10 -8.02 0.20 -0.61
CA ALA A 10 -6.76 0.84 -1.02
C ALA A 10 -6.92 2.35 -1.24
N ALA A 11 -8.05 2.77 -1.81
CA ALA A 11 -8.36 4.20 -2.00
C ALA A 11 -8.49 4.93 -0.65
N GLN A 12 -9.07 4.30 0.37
CA GLN A 12 -9.14 4.86 1.72
C GLN A 12 -7.75 4.97 2.36
N ILE A 13 -6.91 3.94 2.19
CA ILE A 13 -5.54 3.94 2.69
C ILE A 13 -4.75 5.09 2.03
N TRP A 14 -4.86 5.22 0.72
CA TRP A 14 -4.23 6.31 -0.02
C TRP A 14 -4.60 7.68 0.55
N ARG A 15 -5.88 7.89 0.82
CA ARG A 15 -6.39 9.15 1.38
C ARG A 15 -5.76 9.46 2.74
N GLU A 16 -5.55 8.44 3.57
CA GLU A 16 -5.00 8.61 4.93
C GLU A 16 -3.49 8.68 4.99
N MET A 17 -2.78 8.34 3.91
CA MET A 17 -1.33 8.47 3.85
C MET A 17 -0.91 9.92 3.99
N THR A 18 0.29 10.14 4.53
CA THR A 18 0.90 11.48 4.54
C THR A 18 1.24 11.91 3.10
N ALA A 19 1.43 13.21 2.91
CA ALA A 19 1.87 13.74 1.60
C ALA A 19 3.17 13.09 1.13
N ASP A 20 4.12 12.88 2.02
CA ASP A 20 5.41 12.24 1.69
C ASP A 20 5.23 10.76 1.30
N GLN A 21 4.38 10.03 2.01
CA GLN A 21 4.06 8.64 1.67
C GLN A 21 3.39 8.55 0.29
N ARG A 22 2.42 9.42 0.00
CA ARG A 22 1.76 9.45 -1.32
C ARG A 22 2.75 9.81 -2.42
N LEU A 23 3.66 10.75 -2.16
CA LEU A 23 4.68 11.14 -3.13
C LEU A 23 5.60 9.96 -3.46
N ALA A 24 6.06 9.22 -2.46
CA ALA A 24 6.89 8.03 -2.66
C ALA A 24 6.13 6.94 -3.44
N ALA A 25 4.87 6.70 -3.09
CA ALA A 25 4.03 5.71 -3.77
C ALA A 25 3.73 6.11 -5.22
N ALA A 26 3.45 7.39 -5.47
CA ALA A 26 3.24 7.92 -6.82
C ALA A 26 4.51 7.77 -7.68
N GLY A 27 5.66 8.10 -7.13
CA GLY A 27 6.95 7.93 -7.82
C GLY A 27 7.23 6.47 -8.16
N ALA A 28 6.96 5.56 -7.24
CA ALA A 28 7.10 4.12 -7.46
C ALA A 28 6.19 3.63 -8.60
N LEU A 29 4.93 4.07 -8.60
CA LEU A 29 3.97 3.70 -9.65
C LEU A 29 4.44 4.16 -11.04
N TRP A 30 4.88 5.43 -11.16
CA TRP A 30 5.34 5.96 -12.44
C TRP A 30 6.62 5.31 -12.94
N SER A 31 7.44 4.78 -12.05
CA SER A 31 8.71 4.11 -12.40
C SER A 31 8.55 2.62 -12.69
N ASP A 32 7.38 2.05 -12.42
CA ASP A 32 7.15 0.60 -12.59
C ASP A 32 6.69 0.27 -14.01
N SER A 33 7.51 -0.48 -14.75
CA SER A 33 7.23 -0.89 -16.13
C SER A 33 6.00 -1.81 -16.27
N ASP A 34 5.63 -2.50 -15.19
CA ASP A 34 4.52 -3.45 -15.20
C ASP A 34 3.18 -2.83 -14.79
N SER A 35 3.15 -1.53 -14.52
CA SER A 35 1.95 -0.80 -14.08
C SER A 35 1.31 0.05 -15.17
N ALA A 36 1.49 -0.27 -16.45
CA ALA A 36 0.98 0.52 -17.56
C ALA A 36 -0.53 0.82 -17.48
N PRO A 37 -1.41 -0.14 -17.14
CA PRO A 37 -2.84 0.17 -17.01
C PRO A 37 -3.14 1.21 -15.92
N GLN A 38 -2.48 1.13 -14.78
CA GLN A 38 -2.68 2.06 -13.67
C GLN A 38 -2.03 3.42 -13.95
N GLN A 39 -0.93 3.45 -14.67
CA GLN A 39 -0.34 4.69 -15.16
C GLN A 39 -1.31 5.40 -16.11
N ALA A 40 -1.99 4.67 -16.99
CA ALA A 40 -3.02 5.23 -17.87
C ALA A 40 -4.19 5.80 -17.07
N GLU A 41 -4.65 5.12 -16.02
CA GLU A 41 -5.66 5.65 -15.10
C GLU A 41 -5.20 6.95 -14.43
N ALA A 42 -3.94 6.99 -14.01
CA ALA A 42 -3.35 8.19 -13.40
C ALA A 42 -3.29 9.35 -14.38
N VAL A 43 -2.92 9.10 -15.64
CA VAL A 43 -2.94 10.13 -16.70
C VAL A 43 -4.34 10.71 -16.87
N GLN A 44 -5.37 9.87 -16.91
CA GLN A 44 -6.75 10.33 -17.04
C GLN A 44 -7.21 11.15 -15.82
N ALA A 45 -6.86 10.70 -14.62
CA ALA A 45 -7.20 11.41 -13.40
C ALA A 45 -6.54 12.80 -13.36
N LEU A 46 -5.26 12.89 -13.72
CA LEU A 46 -4.53 14.15 -13.76
C LEU A 46 -5.01 15.07 -14.87
N ALA A 47 -5.34 14.52 -16.06
CA ALA A 47 -5.88 15.30 -17.16
C ALA A 47 -7.18 16.00 -16.74
N ARG A 48 -8.06 15.28 -16.03
CA ARG A 48 -9.30 15.86 -15.50
C ARG A 48 -9.05 16.92 -14.42
N GLN A 49 -8.17 16.62 -13.50
CA GLN A 49 -7.87 17.51 -12.36
C GLN A 49 -7.19 18.80 -12.82
N LEU A 50 -6.23 18.70 -13.73
CA LEU A 50 -5.44 19.84 -14.22
C LEU A 50 -6.09 20.52 -15.44
N ARG A 51 -7.16 19.95 -15.97
CA ARG A 51 -7.80 20.38 -17.23
C ARG A 51 -6.81 20.38 -18.40
N PHE A 52 -5.96 19.37 -18.42
CA PHE A 52 -4.97 19.13 -19.48
C PHE A 52 -5.46 18.01 -20.39
N ARG A 53 -4.91 17.99 -21.61
CA ARG A 53 -5.03 16.83 -22.47
C ARG A 53 -4.12 15.71 -21.94
N PRO A 54 -4.47 14.42 -22.13
CA PRO A 54 -3.61 13.32 -21.67
C PRO A 54 -2.17 13.43 -22.17
N GLN A 55 -1.93 13.87 -23.40
CA GLN A 55 -0.57 14.06 -23.94
C GLN A 55 0.22 15.11 -23.16
N SER A 56 -0.44 16.15 -22.66
CA SER A 56 0.20 17.19 -21.83
C SER A 56 0.66 16.64 -20.49
N VAL A 57 -0.11 15.73 -19.90
CA VAL A 57 0.28 15.02 -18.66
C VAL A 57 1.52 14.17 -18.92
N LEU A 58 1.56 13.43 -20.02
CA LEU A 58 2.70 12.59 -20.40
C LEU A 58 3.99 13.38 -20.65
N LYS A 59 3.87 14.64 -21.05
CA LYS A 59 5.02 15.53 -21.27
C LYS A 59 5.59 16.12 -19.98
N LEU A 60 4.88 16.04 -18.84
CA LEU A 60 5.39 16.50 -17.57
C LEU A 60 6.59 15.65 -17.14
N ALA A 61 7.56 16.28 -16.49
CA ALA A 61 8.67 15.55 -15.87
C ALA A 61 8.13 14.53 -14.86
N PRO A 62 8.78 13.35 -14.71
CA PRO A 62 8.30 12.31 -13.79
C PRO A 62 8.07 12.83 -12.35
N GLU A 63 8.92 13.72 -11.85
CA GLU A 63 8.77 14.30 -10.52
C GLU A 63 7.52 15.18 -10.40
N LYS A 64 7.17 15.89 -11.45
CA LYS A 64 5.94 16.71 -11.49
C LYS A 64 4.70 15.83 -11.54
N ARG A 65 4.71 14.77 -12.36
CA ARG A 65 3.62 13.79 -12.40
C ARG A 65 3.39 13.16 -11.02
N ALA A 66 4.47 12.76 -10.37
CA ALA A 66 4.39 12.18 -9.02
C ALA A 66 3.79 13.17 -8.02
N ARG A 67 4.22 14.42 -8.05
CA ARG A 67 3.68 15.46 -7.15
C ARG A 67 2.19 15.73 -7.39
N HIS A 68 1.77 15.81 -8.65
CA HIS A 68 0.36 16.01 -8.97
C HIS A 68 -0.50 14.82 -8.55
N LEU A 69 -0.01 13.60 -8.78
CA LEU A 69 -0.74 12.39 -8.36
C LEU A 69 -0.84 12.32 -6.83
N ALA A 70 0.24 12.61 -6.12
CA ALA A 70 0.27 12.62 -4.66
C ALA A 70 -0.69 13.66 -4.06
N ALA A 71 -0.94 14.75 -4.76
CA ALA A 71 -1.87 15.79 -4.33
C ALA A 71 -3.33 15.36 -4.45
N LEU A 72 -3.66 14.34 -5.24
CA LEU A 72 -5.01 13.80 -5.34
C LEU A 72 -5.29 12.92 -4.13
N ARG A 73 -6.25 13.31 -3.30
CA ARG A 73 -6.70 12.49 -2.17
C ARG A 73 -7.65 11.39 -2.59
N THR A 74 -8.36 11.59 -3.68
CA THR A 74 -9.30 10.61 -4.23
C THR A 74 -8.77 10.09 -5.55
N VAL A 75 -8.52 8.78 -5.60
CA VAL A 75 -8.02 8.08 -6.79
C VAL A 75 -8.82 6.79 -6.97
N PRO A 76 -8.86 6.23 -8.20
CA PRO A 76 -9.50 4.93 -8.41
C PRO A 76 -8.89 3.82 -7.55
N GLU A 77 -9.71 2.87 -7.14
CA GLU A 77 -9.29 1.75 -6.28
C GLU A 77 -8.15 0.94 -6.90
N SER A 78 -8.24 0.61 -8.18
CA SER A 78 -7.20 -0.15 -8.89
C SER A 78 -5.85 0.59 -8.93
N LEU A 79 -5.88 1.90 -9.10
CA LEU A 79 -4.69 2.75 -9.06
C LEU A 79 -4.07 2.76 -7.66
N ALA A 80 -4.87 3.00 -6.63
CA ALA A 80 -4.41 3.02 -5.25
C ALA A 80 -3.82 1.67 -4.84
N SER A 81 -4.51 0.59 -5.17
CA SER A 81 -4.05 -0.78 -4.87
C SER A 81 -2.69 -1.06 -5.49
N ARG A 82 -2.52 -0.75 -6.77
CA ARG A 82 -1.25 -0.98 -7.46
C ARG A 82 -0.12 -0.10 -6.92
N ALA A 83 -0.41 1.17 -6.67
CA ALA A 83 0.57 2.10 -6.12
C ALA A 83 1.10 1.63 -4.75
N LEU A 84 0.22 1.14 -3.88
CA LEU A 84 0.59 0.62 -2.57
C LEU A 84 1.48 -0.63 -2.69
N VAL A 85 1.11 -1.58 -3.56
CA VAL A 85 1.88 -2.81 -3.77
C VAL A 85 3.28 -2.48 -4.30
N VAL A 86 3.38 -1.67 -5.33
CA VAL A 86 4.67 -1.30 -5.94
C VAL A 86 5.53 -0.53 -4.95
N HIS A 87 4.92 0.41 -4.22
CA HIS A 87 5.60 1.19 -3.19
C HIS A 87 6.26 0.28 -2.15
N HIS A 88 5.51 -0.67 -1.59
CA HIS A 88 6.02 -1.57 -0.57
C HIS A 88 7.12 -2.48 -1.11
N LEU A 89 6.91 -3.08 -2.28
CA LEU A 89 7.88 -4.00 -2.88
C LEU A 89 9.19 -3.32 -3.33
N THR A 90 9.13 -2.03 -3.68
CA THR A 90 10.32 -1.32 -4.17
C THR A 90 11.02 -0.50 -3.10
N THR A 91 10.28 0.15 -2.20
CA THR A 91 10.85 1.09 -1.23
C THR A 91 10.83 0.60 0.22
N LYS A 92 10.02 -0.39 0.54
CA LYS A 92 9.82 -0.91 1.91
C LYS A 92 10.13 -2.40 2.03
N ARG A 93 10.91 -2.93 1.12
CA ARG A 93 11.27 -4.35 1.08
C ARG A 93 11.81 -4.91 2.41
N PRO A 94 12.75 -4.26 3.12
CA PRO A 94 13.23 -4.78 4.40
C PRO A 94 12.12 -4.99 5.42
N MET A 95 11.12 -4.11 5.45
CA MET A 95 9.97 -4.23 6.35
C MET A 95 9.10 -5.44 5.96
N LEU A 96 8.83 -5.63 4.68
CA LEU A 96 8.06 -6.76 4.18
C LEU A 96 8.76 -8.09 4.50
N GLU A 97 10.05 -8.17 4.24
CA GLU A 97 10.85 -9.37 4.51
C GLU A 97 10.85 -9.69 6.01
N ALA A 98 11.06 -8.70 6.85
CA ALA A 98 11.07 -8.90 8.31
C ALA A 98 9.73 -9.44 8.81
N PHE A 99 8.62 -8.91 8.29
CA PHE A 99 7.28 -9.35 8.69
C PHE A 99 7.00 -10.79 8.25
N LEU A 100 7.27 -11.10 6.99
CA LEU A 100 7.01 -12.43 6.43
C LEU A 100 7.94 -13.49 7.02
N ASP A 101 9.21 -13.17 7.23
CA ASP A 101 10.18 -14.05 7.89
C ASP A 101 9.76 -14.33 9.33
N GLY A 102 9.30 -13.32 10.05
CA GLY A 102 8.80 -13.48 11.42
C GLY A 102 7.59 -14.40 11.53
N LEU A 103 6.79 -14.49 10.47
CA LEU A 103 5.62 -15.37 10.38
C LEU A 103 5.96 -16.75 9.77
N GLY A 104 7.19 -16.94 9.27
CA GLY A 104 7.57 -18.17 8.58
C GLY A 104 6.89 -18.35 7.23
N ILE A 105 6.49 -17.25 6.57
CA ILE A 105 5.84 -17.28 5.27
C ILE A 105 6.87 -17.18 4.16
N ALA A 106 6.82 -18.12 3.22
CA ALA A 106 7.70 -18.10 2.05
C ALA A 106 7.41 -16.89 1.17
N HIS A 107 8.48 -16.17 0.80
CA HIS A 107 8.38 -14.99 -0.06
C HIS A 107 9.64 -14.87 -0.93
N GLU A 108 9.52 -14.08 -1.98
CA GLU A 108 10.64 -13.64 -2.80
C GLU A 108 10.73 -12.13 -2.73
N ASN A 109 11.75 -11.63 -2.05
CA ASN A 109 11.98 -10.18 -1.86
C ASN A 109 10.76 -9.41 -1.31
N GLY A 110 10.01 -10.03 -0.40
CA GLY A 110 8.81 -9.44 0.20
C GLY A 110 7.51 -9.74 -0.55
N LEU A 111 7.56 -10.39 -1.70
CA LEU A 111 6.39 -10.86 -2.43
C LEU A 111 6.06 -12.29 -1.97
N ILE A 112 4.86 -12.47 -1.43
CA ILE A 112 4.41 -13.76 -0.90
C ILE A 112 4.39 -14.79 -2.03
N ALA A 113 5.03 -15.95 -1.81
CA ALA A 113 5.09 -17.02 -2.78
C ALA A 113 3.71 -17.65 -3.02
N GLU A 114 3.44 -18.07 -4.26
CA GLU A 114 2.23 -18.82 -4.58
C GLU A 114 2.21 -20.14 -3.79
N GLY A 115 1.06 -20.51 -3.27
CA GLY A 115 0.92 -21.72 -2.47
C GLY A 115 1.43 -21.61 -1.04
N ALA A 116 1.72 -20.40 -0.55
CA ALA A 116 2.00 -20.17 0.86
C ALA A 116 0.82 -20.70 1.69
N LYS A 117 1.13 -21.57 2.64
CA LYS A 117 0.12 -22.30 3.40
C LYS A 117 -0.51 -21.43 4.47
N ASP A 118 -1.73 -21.79 4.83
CA ASP A 118 -2.55 -21.38 5.97
C ASP A 118 -2.36 -19.97 6.53
N ALA A 119 -3.46 -19.25 6.64
CA ALA A 119 -3.50 -17.96 7.29
C ALA A 119 -2.90 -18.04 8.71
N PRO A 120 -1.93 -17.17 9.09
CA PRO A 120 -1.44 -17.13 10.46
C PRO A 120 -2.58 -16.81 11.44
N GLY A 121 -2.51 -17.39 12.64
CA GLY A 121 -3.46 -17.07 13.69
C GLY A 121 -3.28 -15.64 14.17
N GLU A 122 -4.33 -15.06 14.73
CA GLU A 122 -4.34 -13.67 15.21
C GLU A 122 -3.20 -13.38 16.20
N SER A 123 -2.90 -14.34 17.11
CA SER A 123 -1.83 -14.19 18.09
C SER A 123 -0.45 -14.01 17.41
N LYS A 124 -0.17 -14.80 16.37
CA LYS A 124 1.08 -14.68 15.60
C LYS A 124 1.15 -13.37 14.84
N LEU A 125 0.03 -12.96 14.23
CA LEU A 125 -0.05 -11.67 13.53
C LEU A 125 0.23 -10.51 14.48
N ARG A 126 -0.32 -10.56 15.68
CA ARG A 126 -0.12 -9.52 16.69
C ARG A 126 1.33 -9.46 17.16
N GLU A 127 1.96 -10.59 17.39
CA GLU A 127 3.37 -10.64 17.75
C GLU A 127 4.27 -10.10 16.64
N ALA A 128 4.02 -10.52 15.39
CA ALA A 128 4.79 -10.06 14.24
C ALA A 128 4.63 -8.55 14.03
N ALA A 129 3.43 -8.03 14.19
CA ALA A 129 3.16 -6.59 14.09
C ALA A 129 3.90 -5.81 15.19
N ALA A 130 3.93 -6.33 16.42
CA ALA A 130 4.66 -5.69 17.52
C ALA A 130 6.16 -5.65 17.26
N VAL A 131 6.74 -6.74 16.75
CA VAL A 131 8.16 -6.80 16.36
C VAL A 131 8.46 -5.77 15.25
N LEU A 132 7.57 -5.65 14.28
CA LEU A 132 7.72 -4.69 13.20
C LEU A 132 7.71 -3.25 13.71
N LEU A 133 6.81 -2.93 14.65
CA LEU A 133 6.71 -1.61 15.27
C LEU A 133 7.95 -1.23 16.07
N ALA A 134 8.65 -2.22 16.63
CA ALA A 134 9.91 -1.98 17.35
C ALA A 134 11.07 -1.65 16.40
N ALA A 135 10.98 -2.06 15.14
CA ALA A 135 12.09 -1.96 14.18
C ALA A 135 11.89 -0.91 13.08
N PHE A 136 10.64 -0.51 12.79
CA PHE A 136 10.31 0.37 11.67
C PHE A 136 9.35 1.48 12.12
N PRO A 137 9.31 2.63 11.38
CA PRO A 137 8.40 3.72 11.73
C PRO A 137 6.93 3.27 11.75
N ALA A 138 6.21 3.67 12.79
CA ALA A 138 4.81 3.28 12.99
C ALA A 138 3.91 3.66 11.81
N ALA A 139 4.12 4.83 11.20
CA ALA A 139 3.35 5.27 10.04
C ALA A 139 3.52 4.32 8.85
N ASP A 140 4.72 3.81 8.60
CA ASP A 140 5.00 2.88 7.51
C ASP A 140 4.41 1.49 7.81
N VAL A 141 4.56 1.01 9.05
CA VAL A 141 3.99 -0.26 9.50
C VAL A 141 2.47 -0.25 9.34
N ARG A 142 1.83 0.83 9.77
CA ARG A 142 0.39 1.00 9.68
C ARG A 142 -0.11 0.84 8.24
N ILE A 143 0.49 1.55 7.31
CA ILE A 143 0.10 1.53 5.90
C ILE A 143 0.33 0.14 5.30
N TYR A 144 1.44 -0.51 5.60
CA TYR A 144 1.72 -1.85 5.10
C TYR A 144 0.69 -2.89 5.60
N LEU A 145 0.41 -2.91 6.89
CA LEU A 145 -0.52 -3.89 7.46
C LEU A 145 -1.95 -3.67 6.96
N PHE A 146 -2.39 -2.41 6.83
CA PHE A 146 -3.67 -2.11 6.19
C PHE A 146 -3.72 -2.55 4.72
N THR A 147 -2.61 -2.39 4.00
CA THR A 147 -2.50 -2.83 2.60
C THR A 147 -2.68 -4.34 2.48
N LEU A 148 -2.03 -5.12 3.34
CA LEU A 148 -2.22 -6.58 3.37
C LEU A 148 -3.67 -6.95 3.61
N ALA A 149 -4.31 -6.33 4.60
CA ALA A 149 -5.72 -6.59 4.92
C ALA A 149 -6.66 -6.24 3.74
N ALA A 150 -6.35 -5.18 3.01
CA ALA A 150 -7.12 -4.77 1.83
C ALA A 150 -6.92 -5.71 0.64
N GLN A 151 -5.70 -6.22 0.44
CA GLN A 151 -5.35 -7.11 -0.69
C GLN A 151 -5.98 -8.50 -0.54
N ASP A 152 -5.95 -9.06 0.65
CA ASP A 152 -6.48 -10.39 0.92
C ASP A 152 -7.12 -10.42 2.32
N PRO A 153 -8.38 -9.96 2.43
CA PRO A 153 -9.08 -9.92 3.71
C PRO A 153 -9.26 -11.29 4.37
N ALA A 154 -9.33 -12.36 3.59
CA ALA A 154 -9.50 -13.72 4.11
C ALA A 154 -8.27 -14.14 4.93
N THR A 155 -7.07 -13.80 4.48
CA THR A 155 -5.81 -14.13 5.15
C THR A 155 -5.41 -13.08 6.19
N TRP A 156 -5.50 -11.81 5.83
CA TRP A 156 -4.91 -10.70 6.58
C TRP A 156 -5.92 -9.79 7.29
N GLY A 157 -7.21 -10.10 7.18
CA GLY A 157 -8.28 -9.28 7.78
C GLY A 157 -8.05 -8.88 9.24
N PRO A 158 -7.58 -9.79 10.13
CA PRO A 158 -7.33 -9.44 11.52
C PRO A 158 -6.31 -8.31 11.73
N LEU A 159 -5.43 -8.06 10.75
CA LEU A 159 -4.43 -6.98 10.85
C LEU A 159 -5.06 -5.60 10.99
N GLY A 160 -6.24 -5.37 10.40
CA GLY A 160 -6.95 -4.10 10.53
C GLY A 160 -7.19 -3.72 12.00
N GLN A 161 -7.73 -4.64 12.78
CA GLN A 161 -8.00 -4.43 14.21
C GLN A 161 -6.69 -4.37 15.02
N ILE A 162 -5.73 -5.22 14.69
CA ILE A 162 -4.41 -5.24 15.35
C ILE A 162 -3.73 -3.88 15.22
N VAL A 163 -3.76 -3.28 14.03
CA VAL A 163 -3.21 -1.94 13.79
C VAL A 163 -3.90 -0.90 14.67
N VAL A 164 -5.21 -0.92 14.73
CA VAL A 164 -5.98 0.02 15.57
C VAL A 164 -5.60 -0.14 17.04
N ASP A 165 -5.39 -1.36 17.51
CA ASP A 165 -5.03 -1.65 18.89
C ASP A 165 -3.59 -1.24 19.23
N LEU A 166 -2.65 -1.48 18.31
CA LEU A 166 -1.21 -1.26 18.57
C LEU A 166 -0.72 0.13 18.19
N ILE A 167 -1.39 0.79 17.24
CA ILE A 167 -1.02 2.12 16.76
C ILE A 167 -2.21 3.05 16.94
N PRO A 168 -2.40 3.62 18.13
CA PRO A 168 -3.49 4.57 18.34
C PRO A 168 -3.29 5.83 17.49
N SER A 169 -4.41 6.37 17.01
CA SER A 169 -4.46 7.58 16.17
C SER A 169 -3.99 8.83 16.97
#